data_be7693819e1503b1818f4bfd5d065125
#
_entry.id   be7693819e1503b1818f4bfd5d065125
#
_cell.length_a   1.000
_cell.length_b   1.000
_cell.length_c   1.000
_cell.angle_alpha   90.00
_cell.angle_beta   90.00
_cell.angle_gamma   90.00
#
_symmetry.space_group_name_H-M   'P 1'
#
loop_
_entity.id
_entity.type
_entity.pdbx_description
1 polymer ?
#
loop_
_entity_poly.entity_id
_entity_poly.type
_entity_poly.pdbx_seq_one_letter_code
_entity_poly.pdbx_strand_id
1 'polypeptide(L)'
;MLIKKGKKTLDQDKKDFGFRWFTVDGVGKDAVLRLNGRRIMLRSAISWGYFPVTGLIATTEMAEKQVRTAKSLGLNMLNFHRCIGSPVVLEKADELGLLYYEEPGSFHSANHDPFIRTIVNEKLKRMVYRDRSHPSLVIFNLINEFGGPLSQDKALVAKRMNDMREAHAIDPSRIMSFTSGWAGSEDKEEDSKAHMLPFDTTLYRKGWYDNHRAGGPETWVENYYKGPKDNIMYTSNRTEVYLRGEEGAISTPPRIQMIYDQIKSTGKTGWDGLFWQSQYKAFADYFQKKGLAPHFGSLDALTRAMGNVSFEHQGRRIEGMRMQNLGDAYMVNGWEAMPYDNHSGIVDIYRNPKGDSSVLAYYNQSLYVAVASRNQVVKLPGIATVDFYIVNEENLKGAHTLDIKLIAPDGKVVYTRNEEVNIKGGENFGQLLLENVEIPINGMAGTYRVEAGLKAGGQEIFALGNDEVVAVSWQASDLAGKGAYYGSNNDKVAAFYKQATGKELPAFTSEMGKLDWLVVNRSSLDEP
;
A
#
# COMPACT_ATOMS: atom_id res chain seq x y z
N MET A 1 32.71 11.22 -22.14
CA MET A 1 33.33 11.23 -23.49
C MET A 1 33.87 12.63 -23.76
N LEU A 2 35.05 12.76 -24.36
CA LEU A 2 35.62 14.06 -24.74
C LEU A 2 35.87 14.07 -26.25
N ILE A 3 35.34 15.07 -26.93
CA ILE A 3 35.64 15.31 -28.35
C ILE A 3 36.73 16.38 -28.40
N LYS A 4 37.91 16.05 -28.99
CA LYS A 4 39.07 16.90 -29.03
C LYS A 4 39.55 17.16 -30.45
N LYS A 5 40.05 18.35 -30.71
CA LYS A 5 40.85 18.69 -31.88
C LYS A 5 42.26 19.09 -31.41
N GLY A 6 43.21 18.17 -31.51
CA GLY A 6 44.51 18.31 -30.86
C GLY A 6 44.40 18.39 -29.35
N LYS A 7 44.97 19.45 -28.73
CA LYS A 7 44.88 19.67 -27.29
C LYS A 7 43.59 20.39 -26.85
N LYS A 8 42.77 20.91 -27.79
CA LYS A 8 41.53 21.63 -27.47
C LYS A 8 40.36 20.68 -27.36
N THR A 9 39.67 20.71 -26.22
CA THR A 9 38.36 20.03 -26.04
C THR A 9 37.31 20.84 -26.81
N LEU A 10 36.59 20.20 -27.72
CA LEU A 10 35.51 20.81 -28.50
C LEU A 10 34.18 20.61 -27.82
N ASP A 11 33.99 19.42 -27.23
CA ASP A 11 32.77 19.02 -26.54
C ASP A 11 33.08 17.95 -25.51
N GLN A 12 32.24 17.85 -24.48
CA GLN A 12 32.31 16.76 -23.50
C GLN A 12 30.91 16.32 -23.09
N ASP A 13 30.73 15.03 -22.98
CA ASP A 13 29.56 14.42 -22.40
C ASP A 13 29.98 13.58 -21.20
N LYS A 14 29.33 13.82 -20.05
CA LYS A 14 29.52 13.07 -18.82
C LYS A 14 28.24 12.31 -18.51
N LYS A 15 28.36 11.01 -18.37
CA LYS A 15 27.28 10.16 -17.91
C LYS A 15 27.72 9.39 -16.67
N ASP A 16 26.99 9.57 -15.58
CA ASP A 16 27.17 8.80 -14.38
C ASP A 16 26.48 7.44 -14.55
N PHE A 17 27.03 6.39 -13.97
CA PHE A 17 26.46 5.06 -13.98
C PHE A 17 26.87 4.33 -12.70
N GLY A 18 26.12 3.26 -12.37
CA GLY A 18 26.41 2.45 -11.18
C GLY A 18 26.34 0.95 -11.49
N PHE A 19 27.01 0.18 -10.65
CA PHE A 19 26.95 -1.28 -10.70
C PHE A 19 25.93 -1.78 -9.69
N ARG A 20 25.02 -2.60 -10.15
CA ARG A 20 24.09 -3.36 -9.31
C ARG A 20 23.59 -4.58 -10.10
N TRP A 21 23.10 -5.57 -9.42
CA TRP A 21 22.27 -6.61 -10.02
C TRP A 21 20.99 -6.76 -9.22
N PHE A 22 19.91 -6.90 -9.96
CA PHE A 22 18.58 -7.10 -9.42
C PHE A 22 17.99 -8.32 -10.11
N THR A 23 17.67 -9.37 -9.35
CA THR A 23 17.33 -10.69 -9.88
C THR A 23 16.10 -11.26 -9.22
N VAL A 24 15.53 -12.27 -9.87
CA VAL A 24 14.56 -13.20 -9.31
C VAL A 24 15.23 -14.56 -9.19
N ASP A 25 15.18 -15.15 -8.01
CA ASP A 25 15.69 -16.48 -7.74
C ASP A 25 14.58 -17.40 -7.24
N GLY A 26 14.75 -18.73 -7.41
CA GLY A 26 13.91 -19.73 -6.77
C GLY A 26 12.53 -19.93 -7.38
N VAL A 27 12.28 -19.44 -8.60
CA VAL A 27 11.00 -19.66 -9.31
C VAL A 27 10.66 -21.14 -9.37
N GLY A 28 9.41 -21.47 -9.04
CA GLY A 28 8.92 -22.84 -8.92
C GLY A 28 9.15 -23.49 -7.55
N LYS A 29 9.81 -22.80 -6.62
CA LYS A 29 10.09 -23.31 -5.26
C LYS A 29 9.88 -22.22 -4.20
N ASP A 30 10.87 -21.36 -4.02
CA ASP A 30 10.86 -20.23 -3.08
C ASP A 30 11.36 -18.98 -3.82
N ALA A 31 10.46 -18.38 -4.61
CA ALA A 31 10.78 -17.24 -5.46
C ALA A 31 10.96 -15.99 -4.61
N VAL A 32 12.04 -15.25 -4.88
CA VAL A 32 12.38 -14.01 -4.18
C VAL A 32 13.01 -13.00 -5.12
N LEU A 33 12.81 -11.73 -4.82
CA LEU A 33 13.57 -10.62 -5.40
C LEU A 33 14.89 -10.44 -4.65
N ARG A 34 15.98 -10.18 -5.39
CA ARG A 34 17.29 -9.89 -4.82
C ARG A 34 17.92 -8.61 -5.36
N LEU A 35 18.44 -7.80 -4.47
CA LEU A 35 19.32 -6.68 -4.80
C LEU A 35 20.74 -7.00 -4.30
N ASN A 36 21.69 -7.05 -5.23
CA ASN A 36 23.11 -7.38 -4.94
C ASN A 36 23.26 -8.69 -4.13
N GLY A 37 22.47 -9.71 -4.50
CA GLY A 37 22.47 -11.03 -3.89
C GLY A 37 21.68 -11.16 -2.58
N ARG A 38 21.18 -10.07 -1.99
CA ARG A 38 20.36 -10.10 -0.77
C ARG A 38 18.89 -10.05 -1.13
N ARG A 39 18.07 -10.86 -0.46
CA ARG A 39 16.62 -10.74 -0.57
C ARG A 39 16.18 -9.32 -0.21
N ILE A 40 15.22 -8.80 -0.95
CA ILE A 40 14.60 -7.50 -0.71
C ILE A 40 13.08 -7.61 -0.79
N MET A 41 12.39 -6.92 0.11
CA MET A 41 10.97 -6.60 0.00
C MET A 41 10.85 -5.19 -0.58
N LEU A 42 10.15 -5.05 -1.71
CA LEU A 42 9.91 -3.75 -2.32
C LEU A 42 8.73 -3.07 -1.61
N ARG A 43 9.00 -1.95 -0.98
CA ARG A 43 8.05 -1.07 -0.30
C ARG A 43 7.87 0.16 -1.16
N SER A 44 6.75 0.26 -1.86
CA SER A 44 6.58 1.23 -2.94
C SER A 44 5.22 1.93 -2.92
N ALA A 45 5.14 2.98 -3.73
CA ALA A 45 3.90 3.63 -4.13
C ALA A 45 3.95 3.97 -5.62
N ILE A 46 2.80 3.96 -6.30
CA ILE A 46 2.70 4.32 -7.71
C ILE A 46 2.58 5.83 -7.89
N SER A 47 3.38 6.38 -8.79
CA SER A 47 3.42 7.79 -9.15
C SER A 47 3.07 7.95 -10.62
N TRP A 48 2.15 8.86 -10.93
CA TRP A 48 1.86 9.23 -12.32
C TRP A 48 2.87 10.21 -12.91
N GLY A 49 3.91 10.57 -12.14
CA GLY A 49 4.99 11.45 -12.58
C GLY A 49 4.60 12.91 -12.73
N TYR A 50 3.50 13.35 -12.12
CA TYR A 50 3.07 14.74 -12.18
C TYR A 50 3.72 15.60 -11.11
N PHE A 51 4.11 16.80 -11.52
CA PHE A 51 4.71 17.83 -10.66
C PHE A 51 3.91 19.12 -10.76
N PRO A 52 3.88 19.94 -9.69
CA PRO A 52 3.17 21.21 -9.70
C PRO A 52 3.75 22.12 -10.78
N VAL A 53 2.91 22.90 -11.43
CA VAL A 53 3.27 23.91 -12.46
C VAL A 53 3.76 23.27 -13.77
N THR A 54 4.72 22.35 -13.72
CA THR A 54 5.48 21.84 -14.88
C THR A 54 4.93 20.56 -15.51
N GLY A 55 3.93 19.93 -14.88
CA GLY A 55 3.36 18.68 -15.38
C GLY A 55 4.31 17.49 -15.20
N LEU A 56 4.74 16.85 -16.28
CA LEU A 56 5.58 15.65 -16.24
C LEU A 56 7.09 15.91 -16.09
N ILE A 57 7.50 17.15 -15.97
CA ILE A 57 8.92 17.53 -15.87
C ILE A 57 9.22 17.99 -14.45
N ALA A 58 10.03 17.24 -13.73
CA ALA A 58 10.47 17.63 -12.39
C ALA A 58 11.52 18.74 -12.46
N THR A 59 11.49 19.67 -11.50
CA THR A 59 12.70 20.45 -11.17
C THR A 59 13.62 19.61 -10.30
N THR A 60 14.90 19.98 -10.22
CA THR A 60 15.88 19.27 -9.39
C THR A 60 15.45 19.21 -7.92
N GLU A 61 14.92 20.33 -7.39
CA GLU A 61 14.44 20.43 -6.01
C GLU A 61 13.24 19.50 -5.76
N MET A 62 12.30 19.42 -6.72
CA MET A 62 11.14 18.56 -6.59
C MET A 62 11.52 17.07 -6.72
N ALA A 63 12.46 16.75 -7.59
CA ALA A 63 13.02 15.41 -7.72
C ALA A 63 13.69 14.95 -6.43
N GLU A 64 14.54 15.80 -5.84
CA GLU A 64 15.18 15.53 -4.55
C GLU A 64 14.16 15.39 -3.43
N LYS A 65 13.18 16.30 -3.35
CA LYS A 65 12.10 16.22 -2.36
C LYS A 65 11.31 14.93 -2.50
N GLN A 66 10.97 14.49 -3.71
CA GLN A 66 10.29 13.21 -3.94
C GLN A 66 11.06 12.04 -3.33
N VAL A 67 12.35 11.91 -3.63
CA VAL A 67 13.17 10.82 -3.11
C VAL A 67 13.30 10.88 -1.59
N ARG A 68 13.58 12.05 -1.03
CA ARG A 68 13.71 12.21 0.43
C ARG A 68 12.40 11.93 1.16
N THR A 69 11.27 12.38 0.62
CA THR A 69 9.96 12.12 1.21
C THR A 69 9.60 10.62 1.15
N ALA A 70 9.85 9.94 0.04
CA ALA A 70 9.63 8.50 -0.05
C ALA A 70 10.44 7.74 1.02
N LYS A 71 11.71 8.10 1.19
CA LYS A 71 12.58 7.51 2.24
C LYS A 71 12.11 7.83 3.65
N SER A 72 11.60 9.04 3.91
CA SER A 72 11.06 9.42 5.24
C SER A 72 9.80 8.65 5.62
N LEU A 73 9.08 8.12 4.64
CA LEU A 73 7.93 7.22 4.83
C LEU A 73 8.35 5.73 4.90
N GLY A 74 9.65 5.43 4.86
CA GLY A 74 10.20 4.08 4.90
C GLY A 74 10.06 3.30 3.59
N LEU A 75 9.70 3.96 2.48
CA LEU A 75 9.69 3.34 1.16
C LEU A 75 11.11 3.17 0.63
N ASN A 76 11.35 2.10 -0.14
CA ASN A 76 12.62 1.84 -0.82
C ASN A 76 12.50 1.86 -2.34
N MET A 77 11.29 2.05 -2.87
CA MET A 77 11.02 2.16 -4.30
C MET A 77 9.87 3.14 -4.56
N LEU A 78 9.82 3.70 -5.76
CA LEU A 78 8.62 4.27 -6.37
C LEU A 78 8.44 3.68 -7.77
N ASN A 79 7.20 3.69 -8.26
CA ASN A 79 6.86 3.24 -9.61
C ASN A 79 6.39 4.44 -10.44
N PHE A 80 7.00 4.69 -11.60
CA PHE A 80 6.41 5.54 -12.63
C PHE A 80 5.29 4.76 -13.32
N HIS A 81 4.09 4.97 -12.83
CA HIS A 81 2.90 4.25 -13.26
C HIS A 81 2.26 4.90 -14.47
N ARG A 82 2.11 4.13 -15.54
CA ARG A 82 1.55 4.58 -16.82
C ARG A 82 2.19 5.84 -17.40
N CYS A 83 3.43 6.11 -17.02
CA CYS A 83 4.18 7.27 -17.52
C CYS A 83 5.68 6.96 -17.60
N ILE A 84 6.35 7.69 -18.49
CA ILE A 84 7.81 7.70 -18.55
C ILE A 84 8.31 8.76 -17.58
N GLY A 85 9.20 8.36 -16.67
CA GLY A 85 9.71 9.24 -15.63
C GLY A 85 10.54 10.41 -16.16
N SER A 86 10.58 11.49 -15.37
CA SER A 86 11.49 12.60 -15.61
C SER A 86 12.94 12.15 -15.29
N PRO A 87 13.92 12.35 -16.21
CA PRO A 87 15.30 11.87 -16.01
C PRO A 87 15.93 12.38 -14.72
N VAL A 88 15.71 13.64 -14.36
CA VAL A 88 16.27 14.23 -13.13
C VAL A 88 15.80 13.52 -11.85
N VAL A 89 14.64 12.84 -11.89
CA VAL A 89 14.16 12.04 -10.77
C VAL A 89 15.01 10.78 -10.62
N LEU A 90 15.36 10.12 -11.73
CA LEU A 90 16.26 8.95 -11.71
C LEU A 90 17.68 9.34 -11.30
N GLU A 91 18.18 10.50 -11.74
CA GLU A 91 19.47 11.05 -11.29
C GLU A 91 19.49 11.23 -9.76
N LYS A 92 18.41 11.82 -9.19
CA LYS A 92 18.30 11.98 -7.74
C LYS A 92 18.07 10.66 -7.01
N ALA A 93 17.40 9.70 -7.63
CA ALA A 93 17.24 8.36 -7.09
C ALA A 93 18.57 7.60 -7.05
N ASP A 94 19.41 7.71 -8.07
CA ASP A 94 20.77 7.18 -8.08
C ASP A 94 21.64 7.78 -6.96
N GLU A 95 21.56 9.11 -6.81
CA GLU A 95 22.35 9.86 -5.82
C GLU A 95 21.94 9.54 -4.38
N LEU A 96 20.64 9.45 -4.11
CA LEU A 96 20.07 9.35 -2.76
C LEU A 96 19.66 7.93 -2.37
N GLY A 97 19.69 6.99 -3.30
CA GLY A 97 19.41 5.57 -3.05
C GLY A 97 17.91 5.29 -2.89
N LEU A 98 17.13 5.39 -3.96
CA LEU A 98 15.75 4.93 -4.05
C LEU A 98 15.56 4.13 -5.34
N LEU A 99 14.97 2.95 -5.27
CA LEU A 99 14.70 2.15 -6.46
C LEU A 99 13.53 2.71 -7.27
N TYR A 100 13.52 2.37 -8.56
CA TYR A 100 12.43 2.71 -9.47
C TYR A 100 12.01 1.53 -10.34
N TYR A 101 10.74 1.53 -10.66
CA TYR A 101 10.03 0.71 -11.64
C TYR A 101 9.38 1.65 -12.65
N GLU A 102 9.49 1.37 -13.96
CA GLU A 102 9.07 2.32 -14.99
C GLU A 102 8.22 1.67 -16.09
N GLU A 103 7.22 2.41 -16.57
CA GLU A 103 6.25 2.01 -17.60
C GLU A 103 6.20 3.00 -18.76
N PRO A 104 5.96 2.56 -20.02
CA PRO A 104 5.96 3.46 -21.18
C PRO A 104 4.66 4.26 -21.34
N GLY A 105 3.75 4.24 -20.37
CA GLY A 105 2.43 4.86 -20.48
C GLY A 105 1.47 4.06 -21.35
N SER A 106 1.53 2.74 -21.24
CA SER A 106 0.61 1.81 -21.89
C SER A 106 -0.41 1.28 -20.90
N PHE A 107 -1.68 1.37 -21.26
CA PHE A 107 -2.80 0.82 -20.51
C PHE A 107 -3.62 -0.13 -21.40
N HIS A 108 -4.39 -1.04 -20.80
CA HIS A 108 -5.10 -2.08 -21.55
C HIS A 108 -5.85 -1.54 -22.77
N SER A 109 -6.55 -0.42 -22.66
CA SER A 109 -7.32 0.18 -23.75
C SER A 109 -6.47 0.64 -24.94
N ALA A 110 -5.22 1.05 -24.72
CA ALA A 110 -4.30 1.45 -25.79
C ALA A 110 -3.95 0.30 -26.75
N ASN A 111 -4.18 -0.94 -26.33
CA ASN A 111 -3.85 -2.12 -27.13
C ASN A 111 -4.92 -2.50 -28.16
N HIS A 112 -6.08 -1.84 -28.16
CA HIS A 112 -7.10 -2.03 -29.19
C HIS A 112 -6.71 -1.41 -30.54
N ASP A 113 -5.95 -0.30 -30.53
CA ASP A 113 -5.54 0.41 -31.72
C ASP A 113 -4.12 0.03 -32.17
N PRO A 114 -3.94 -0.51 -33.38
CA PRO A 114 -2.63 -0.88 -33.91
C PRO A 114 -1.64 0.28 -34.02
N PHE A 115 -2.11 1.50 -34.27
CA PHE A 115 -1.26 2.70 -34.36
C PHE A 115 -0.75 3.09 -33.00
N ILE A 116 -1.61 3.11 -31.97
CA ILE A 116 -1.22 3.38 -30.59
C ILE A 116 -0.22 2.34 -30.08
N ARG A 117 -0.43 1.05 -30.40
CA ARG A 117 0.55 -0.01 -30.07
C ARG A 117 1.94 0.26 -30.64
N THR A 118 2.00 0.76 -31.88
CA THR A 118 3.28 1.11 -32.52
C THR A 118 3.97 2.25 -31.77
N ILE A 119 3.23 3.30 -31.39
CA ILE A 119 3.74 4.41 -30.60
C ILE A 119 4.25 3.92 -29.24
N VAL A 120 3.48 3.09 -28.54
CA VAL A 120 3.85 2.56 -27.23
C VAL A 120 5.12 1.71 -27.32
N ASN A 121 5.26 0.88 -28.34
CA ASN A 121 6.45 0.06 -28.55
C ASN A 121 7.70 0.94 -28.79
N GLU A 122 7.58 1.98 -29.60
CA GLU A 122 8.67 2.94 -29.81
C GLU A 122 9.01 3.70 -28.51
N LYS A 123 8.01 4.13 -27.76
CA LYS A 123 8.22 4.74 -26.43
C LYS A 123 8.97 3.81 -25.48
N LEU A 124 8.57 2.53 -25.41
CA LEU A 124 9.24 1.53 -24.57
C LEU A 124 10.72 1.41 -24.90
N LYS A 125 11.06 1.24 -26.19
CA LYS A 125 12.46 1.10 -26.62
C LYS A 125 13.29 2.34 -26.32
N ARG A 126 12.74 3.54 -26.54
CA ARG A 126 13.42 4.81 -26.25
C ARG A 126 13.59 5.02 -24.76
N MET A 127 12.60 4.66 -23.95
CA MET A 127 12.66 4.69 -22.49
C MET A 127 13.80 3.80 -21.99
N VAL A 128 13.82 2.53 -22.40
CA VAL A 128 14.90 1.60 -22.01
C VAL A 128 16.26 2.13 -22.45
N TYR A 129 16.40 2.61 -23.68
CA TYR A 129 17.66 3.17 -24.18
C TYR A 129 18.12 4.40 -23.39
N ARG A 130 17.21 5.30 -23.04
CA ARG A 130 17.49 6.53 -22.28
C ARG A 130 17.98 6.22 -20.87
N ASP A 131 17.26 5.29 -20.19
CA ASP A 131 17.35 5.14 -18.73
C ASP A 131 18.19 3.94 -18.27
N ARG A 132 18.68 3.14 -19.20
CA ARG A 132 19.51 1.93 -18.90
C ARG A 132 20.78 2.18 -18.07
N SER A 133 21.26 3.42 -17.96
CA SER A 133 22.45 3.75 -17.17
C SER A 133 22.14 4.04 -15.69
N HIS A 134 20.86 4.18 -15.31
CA HIS A 134 20.46 4.50 -13.94
C HIS A 134 20.43 3.23 -13.07
N PRO A 135 21.32 3.09 -12.07
CA PRO A 135 21.31 1.91 -11.20
C PRO A 135 20.07 1.84 -10.30
N SER A 136 19.41 2.94 -10.01
CA SER A 136 18.16 2.97 -9.25
C SER A 136 16.99 2.30 -9.98
N LEU A 137 16.97 2.35 -11.32
CA LEU A 137 15.92 1.74 -12.11
C LEU A 137 16.16 0.23 -12.24
N VAL A 138 15.25 -0.59 -11.73
CA VAL A 138 15.46 -2.05 -11.61
C VAL A 138 14.46 -2.89 -12.40
N ILE A 139 13.28 -2.36 -12.69
CA ILE A 139 12.21 -3.05 -13.42
C ILE A 139 11.68 -2.14 -14.52
N PHE A 140 11.52 -2.71 -15.72
CA PHE A 140 10.69 -2.16 -16.78
C PHE A 140 9.41 -2.97 -16.91
N ASN A 141 8.32 -2.34 -17.29
CA ASN A 141 7.07 -3.01 -17.62
C ASN A 141 6.59 -2.62 -19.04
N LEU A 142 5.94 -3.54 -19.72
CA LEU A 142 5.43 -3.29 -21.08
C LEU A 142 4.06 -2.62 -21.05
N ILE A 143 3.13 -3.14 -20.24
CA ILE A 143 1.71 -2.73 -20.26
C ILE A 143 1.16 -2.76 -18.83
N ASN A 144 0.37 -1.75 -18.47
CA ASN A 144 -0.45 -1.82 -17.26
C ASN A 144 -1.79 -2.52 -17.56
N GLU A 145 -2.16 -3.50 -16.72
CA GLU A 145 -3.46 -4.20 -16.70
C GLU A 145 -3.87 -4.78 -18.06
N PHE A 146 -3.01 -5.58 -18.65
CA PHE A 146 -3.33 -6.29 -19.89
C PHE A 146 -4.27 -7.47 -19.60
N GLY A 147 -5.55 -7.33 -19.93
CA GLY A 147 -6.55 -8.32 -19.58
C GLY A 147 -7.76 -8.33 -20.53
N GLY A 148 -8.83 -9.02 -20.08
CA GLY A 148 -10.07 -9.16 -20.84
C GLY A 148 -9.90 -9.86 -22.19
N PRO A 149 -10.68 -9.50 -23.23
CA PRO A 149 -10.62 -10.15 -24.55
C PRO A 149 -9.23 -10.08 -25.20
N LEU A 150 -8.44 -9.02 -24.94
CA LEU A 150 -7.11 -8.86 -25.51
C LEU A 150 -6.13 -9.95 -25.07
N SER A 151 -6.23 -10.38 -23.83
CA SER A 151 -5.35 -11.44 -23.31
C SER A 151 -5.67 -12.83 -23.88
N GLN A 152 -6.82 -12.99 -24.51
CA GLN A 152 -7.24 -14.22 -25.20
C GLN A 152 -6.81 -14.24 -26.67
N ASP A 153 -6.43 -13.09 -27.23
CA ASP A 153 -5.88 -13.00 -28.59
C ASP A 153 -4.41 -13.45 -28.59
N LYS A 154 -4.20 -14.74 -28.91
CA LYS A 154 -2.86 -15.36 -28.96
C LYS A 154 -1.90 -14.65 -29.91
N ALA A 155 -2.40 -14.13 -31.04
CA ALA A 155 -1.55 -13.41 -31.99
C ALA A 155 -1.09 -12.06 -31.42
N LEU A 156 -1.97 -11.34 -30.75
CA LEU A 156 -1.63 -10.09 -30.08
C LEU A 156 -0.65 -10.34 -28.93
N VAL A 157 -0.89 -11.35 -28.10
CA VAL A 157 0.03 -11.74 -27.01
C VAL A 157 1.41 -12.06 -27.55
N ALA A 158 1.51 -12.91 -28.59
CA ALA A 158 2.79 -13.25 -29.22
C ALA A 158 3.52 -12.01 -29.77
N LYS A 159 2.79 -11.07 -30.36
CA LYS A 159 3.37 -9.81 -30.83
C LYS A 159 3.89 -8.97 -29.68
N ARG A 160 3.12 -8.81 -28.59
CA ARG A 160 3.56 -8.07 -27.39
C ARG A 160 4.78 -8.71 -26.74
N MET A 161 4.82 -10.04 -26.67
CA MET A 161 5.99 -10.77 -26.22
C MET A 161 7.23 -10.47 -27.06
N ASN A 162 7.08 -10.38 -28.39
CA ASN A 162 8.19 -9.98 -29.26
C ASN A 162 8.64 -8.55 -29.00
N ASP A 163 7.70 -7.60 -28.85
CA ASP A 163 8.01 -6.20 -28.50
C ASP A 163 8.79 -6.12 -27.17
N MET A 164 8.41 -6.94 -26.18
CA MET A 164 9.09 -7.04 -24.89
C MET A 164 10.53 -7.58 -25.05
N ARG A 165 10.74 -8.64 -25.84
CA ARG A 165 12.08 -9.19 -26.12
C ARG A 165 12.97 -8.19 -26.83
N GLU A 166 12.45 -7.49 -27.83
CA GLU A 166 13.20 -6.44 -28.54
C GLU A 166 13.63 -5.29 -27.61
N ALA A 167 12.75 -4.87 -26.71
CA ALA A 167 13.08 -3.83 -25.73
C ALA A 167 14.09 -4.34 -24.69
N HIS A 168 13.90 -5.56 -24.18
CA HIS A 168 14.82 -6.18 -23.23
C HIS A 168 16.22 -6.40 -23.82
N ALA A 169 16.34 -6.66 -25.12
CA ALA A 169 17.63 -6.80 -25.80
C ALA A 169 18.47 -5.50 -25.77
N ILE A 170 17.85 -4.33 -25.58
CA ILE A 170 18.55 -3.05 -25.42
C ILE A 170 19.24 -2.98 -24.07
N ASP A 171 18.63 -3.57 -23.02
CA ASP A 171 19.20 -3.70 -21.68
C ASP A 171 18.78 -5.02 -21.03
N PRO A 172 19.55 -6.10 -21.23
CA PRO A 172 19.24 -7.40 -20.64
C PRO A 172 19.61 -7.52 -19.16
N SER A 173 20.11 -6.46 -18.55
CA SER A 173 20.52 -6.43 -17.13
C SER A 173 19.38 -6.15 -16.16
N ARG A 174 18.18 -5.84 -16.66
CA ARG A 174 17.00 -5.52 -15.87
C ARG A 174 15.88 -6.53 -16.07
N ILE A 175 15.06 -6.67 -15.05
CA ILE A 175 13.79 -7.38 -15.18
C ILE A 175 12.87 -6.56 -16.09
N MET A 176 12.19 -7.25 -17.00
CA MET A 176 11.10 -6.68 -17.79
C MET A 176 9.87 -7.55 -17.63
N SER A 177 8.81 -7.02 -17.02
CA SER A 177 7.52 -7.70 -16.89
C SER A 177 6.62 -7.40 -18.09
N PHE A 178 5.75 -8.37 -18.43
CA PHE A 178 4.79 -8.23 -19.52
C PHE A 178 3.65 -7.28 -19.12
N THR A 179 3.11 -7.44 -17.92
CA THR A 179 2.04 -6.57 -17.40
C THR A 179 2.23 -6.29 -15.92
N SER A 180 1.94 -5.07 -15.52
CA SER A 180 1.66 -4.74 -14.13
C SER A 180 0.18 -4.97 -13.87
N GLY A 181 -0.12 -5.78 -12.86
CA GLY A 181 -1.46 -6.22 -12.52
C GLY A 181 -2.05 -7.26 -13.46
N TRP A 182 -2.99 -8.02 -12.92
CA TRP A 182 -3.72 -9.09 -13.60
C TRP A 182 -2.80 -10.17 -14.23
N ALA A 183 -1.58 -10.28 -13.70
CA ALA A 183 -0.57 -11.22 -14.14
C ALA A 183 -0.47 -12.38 -13.18
N GLY A 184 -0.64 -13.58 -13.68
CA GLY A 184 -0.51 -14.79 -12.91
C GLY A 184 -1.78 -15.18 -12.12
N SER A 185 -1.84 -16.43 -11.79
CA SER A 185 -2.86 -17.02 -10.92
C SER A 185 -2.34 -18.36 -10.42
N GLU A 186 -2.45 -18.62 -9.15
CA GLU A 186 -2.07 -19.92 -8.56
C GLU A 186 -2.76 -21.11 -9.25
N ASP A 187 -3.95 -20.87 -9.81
CA ASP A 187 -4.82 -21.93 -10.37
C ASP A 187 -4.68 -22.10 -11.88
N LYS A 188 -3.85 -21.30 -12.57
CA LYS A 188 -3.77 -21.30 -14.04
C LYS A 188 -2.34 -21.43 -14.53
N GLU A 189 -1.94 -22.64 -14.88
CA GLU A 189 -0.61 -22.95 -15.43
C GLU A 189 -0.28 -22.21 -16.73
N GLU A 190 -1.27 -21.77 -17.50
CA GLU A 190 -1.12 -21.13 -18.81
C GLU A 190 -1.49 -19.63 -18.81
N ASP A 191 -1.17 -18.87 -17.78
CA ASP A 191 -1.39 -17.42 -17.87
C ASP A 191 -0.29 -16.76 -18.73
N SER A 192 -0.67 -16.41 -19.97
CA SER A 192 0.22 -15.74 -20.92
C SER A 192 0.68 -14.35 -20.45
N LYS A 193 0.05 -13.78 -19.43
CA LYS A 193 0.35 -12.45 -18.89
C LYS A 193 1.44 -12.47 -17.81
N ALA A 194 1.74 -13.61 -17.25
CA ALA A 194 2.72 -13.75 -16.19
C ALA A 194 4.17 -13.82 -16.69
N HIS A 195 4.44 -13.36 -17.89
CA HIS A 195 5.78 -13.36 -18.46
C HIS A 195 6.68 -12.30 -17.85
N MET A 196 7.90 -12.72 -17.58
CA MET A 196 8.96 -11.86 -17.06
C MET A 196 10.31 -12.28 -17.65
N LEU A 197 11.00 -11.35 -18.30
CA LEU A 197 12.36 -11.60 -18.75
C LEU A 197 13.34 -11.32 -17.61
N PRO A 198 14.40 -12.13 -17.46
CA PRO A 198 14.88 -13.16 -18.41
C PRO A 198 14.17 -14.53 -18.31
N PHE A 199 13.16 -14.71 -17.46
CA PHE A 199 12.48 -15.99 -17.25
C PHE A 199 11.27 -16.14 -18.15
N ASP A 200 11.49 -16.23 -19.42
CA ASP A 200 10.49 -16.18 -20.46
C ASP A 200 9.94 -17.55 -20.75
N THR A 201 9.46 -18.42 -20.43
CA THR A 201 8.81 -19.53 -21.17
C THR A 201 8.87 -20.91 -20.56
N THR A 202 9.90 -21.17 -19.75
CA THR A 202 10.20 -22.55 -19.35
C THR A 202 9.89 -22.83 -17.91
N LEU A 203 9.64 -21.79 -17.10
CA LEU A 203 9.45 -21.91 -15.67
C LEU A 203 7.97 -21.92 -15.31
N TYR A 204 7.68 -22.58 -14.19
CA TYR A 204 6.36 -22.63 -13.59
C TYR A 204 5.79 -21.21 -13.46
N ARG A 205 4.55 -21.01 -13.93
CA ARG A 205 3.82 -19.73 -13.92
C ARG A 205 4.61 -18.51 -14.39
N LYS A 206 5.67 -18.71 -15.15
CA LYS A 206 6.50 -17.65 -15.73
C LYS A 206 7.23 -16.75 -14.74
N GLY A 207 7.16 -17.06 -13.44
CA GLY A 207 7.93 -16.40 -12.39
C GLY A 207 7.37 -15.09 -11.84
N TRP A 208 6.26 -14.60 -12.37
CA TRP A 208 5.70 -13.30 -11.98
C TRP A 208 4.20 -13.38 -11.69
N TYR A 209 3.81 -12.97 -10.49
CA TYR A 209 2.41 -12.86 -10.10
C TYR A 209 2.16 -11.45 -9.56
N ASP A 210 1.40 -10.65 -10.28
CA ASP A 210 1.09 -9.27 -9.93
C ASP A 210 -0.42 -9.06 -9.83
N ASN A 211 -0.89 -8.70 -8.65
CA ASN A 211 -2.30 -8.53 -8.35
C ASN A 211 -2.60 -7.06 -8.01
N HIS A 212 -3.65 -6.51 -8.60
CA HIS A 212 -4.17 -5.19 -8.29
C HIS A 212 -5.41 -5.28 -7.41
N ARG A 213 -5.41 -4.54 -6.32
CA ARG A 213 -6.52 -4.33 -5.38
C ARG A 213 -6.66 -2.83 -5.13
N ALA A 214 -6.79 -2.09 -6.21
CA ALA A 214 -6.95 -0.66 -6.16
C ALA A 214 -8.26 -0.30 -5.46
N GLY A 215 -8.20 0.51 -4.48
CA GLY A 215 -9.22 1.32 -3.81
C GLY A 215 -10.67 0.83 -3.75
N GLY A 216 -11.42 1.55 -2.97
CA GLY A 216 -12.85 1.33 -2.78
C GLY A 216 -13.23 1.43 -1.30
N PRO A 217 -14.52 1.53 -0.99
CA PRO A 217 -14.99 1.59 0.41
C PRO A 217 -14.58 0.40 1.25
N GLU A 218 -14.46 -0.78 0.64
CA GLU A 218 -14.04 -2.02 1.29
C GLU A 218 -12.61 -1.97 1.83
N THR A 219 -11.74 -1.13 1.29
CA THR A 219 -10.37 -0.99 1.81
C THR A 219 -10.31 -0.52 3.26
N TRP A 220 -11.34 0.16 3.74
CA TRP A 220 -11.46 0.56 5.13
C TRP A 220 -11.89 -0.57 6.06
N VAL A 221 -12.60 -1.58 5.56
CA VAL A 221 -13.15 -2.69 6.36
C VAL A 221 -12.37 -3.99 6.23
N GLU A 222 -11.56 -4.14 5.20
CA GLU A 222 -10.70 -5.32 4.98
C GLU A 222 -9.49 -5.39 5.92
N ASN A 223 -9.29 -4.39 6.77
CA ASN A 223 -8.11 -4.28 7.64
C ASN A 223 -8.22 -5.05 8.95
N TYR A 224 -9.35 -5.70 9.22
CA TYR A 224 -9.55 -6.44 10.45
C TYR A 224 -8.92 -7.82 10.34
N TYR A 225 -7.82 -8.00 11.03
CA TYR A 225 -7.13 -9.28 11.13
C TYR A 225 -7.99 -10.34 11.82
N LYS A 226 -8.05 -11.54 11.26
CA LYS A 226 -8.91 -12.65 11.74
C LYS A 226 -8.11 -13.89 12.17
N GLY A 227 -6.82 -13.90 11.96
CA GLY A 227 -5.93 -14.99 12.28
C GLY A 227 -4.92 -15.32 11.17
N PRO A 228 -4.00 -16.28 11.39
CA PRO A 228 -2.91 -16.57 10.46
C PRO A 228 -3.34 -17.03 9.07
N LYS A 229 -4.58 -17.47 8.91
CA LYS A 229 -5.17 -17.85 7.62
C LYS A 229 -5.69 -16.66 6.81
N ASP A 230 -5.73 -15.48 7.43
CA ASP A 230 -6.18 -14.24 6.79
C ASP A 230 -5.04 -13.67 5.95
N ASN A 231 -4.90 -14.18 4.74
CA ASN A 231 -3.80 -13.83 3.86
C ASN A 231 -4.21 -12.74 2.88
N ILE A 232 -3.82 -11.51 3.20
CA ILE A 232 -4.08 -10.34 2.35
C ILE A 232 -3.33 -10.37 1.01
N MET A 233 -2.29 -11.19 0.88
CA MET A 233 -1.55 -11.36 -0.38
C MET A 233 -2.27 -12.28 -1.36
N TYR A 234 -3.29 -13.02 -0.93
CA TYR A 234 -4.05 -13.99 -1.75
C TYR A 234 -3.17 -15.06 -2.42
N THR A 235 -2.06 -15.41 -1.79
CA THR A 235 -1.21 -16.53 -2.18
C THR A 235 -0.96 -17.43 -0.99
N SER A 236 -0.86 -18.72 -1.22
CA SER A 236 -0.55 -19.73 -0.21
C SER A 236 0.88 -20.28 -0.33
N ASN A 237 1.59 -19.92 -1.40
CA ASN A 237 2.90 -20.44 -1.71
C ASN A 237 3.85 -19.33 -2.23
N ARG A 238 5.09 -19.70 -2.51
CA ARG A 238 6.15 -18.83 -3.00
C ARG A 238 6.76 -19.34 -4.29
N THR A 239 5.97 -19.98 -5.14
CA THR A 239 6.46 -20.51 -6.41
C THR A 239 6.79 -19.43 -7.44
N GLU A 240 6.23 -18.23 -7.25
CA GLU A 240 6.44 -17.03 -8.06
C GLU A 240 6.82 -15.85 -7.17
N VAL A 241 7.49 -14.86 -7.75
CA VAL A 241 7.56 -13.53 -7.14
C VAL A 241 6.17 -12.94 -7.10
N TYR A 242 5.71 -12.56 -5.92
CA TYR A 242 4.36 -12.03 -5.72
C TYR A 242 4.38 -10.54 -5.39
N LEU A 243 3.67 -9.77 -6.20
CA LEU A 243 3.50 -8.34 -6.05
C LEU A 243 2.04 -7.95 -5.81
N ARG A 244 1.83 -6.98 -4.95
CA ARG A 244 0.61 -6.16 -4.89
C ARG A 244 0.91 -4.87 -5.63
N GLY A 245 0.85 -4.90 -6.96
CA GLY A 245 1.28 -3.82 -7.84
C GLY A 245 0.41 -2.57 -7.76
N GLU A 246 -0.86 -2.72 -7.35
CA GLU A 246 -1.70 -1.62 -6.88
C GLU A 246 -2.43 -2.04 -5.61
N GLU A 247 -1.95 -1.57 -4.47
CA GLU A 247 -2.62 -1.74 -3.18
C GLU A 247 -3.50 -0.54 -2.89
N GLY A 248 -4.75 -0.79 -2.53
CA GLY A 248 -5.77 0.24 -2.37
C GLY A 248 -5.37 1.39 -1.45
N ALA A 249 -5.52 2.60 -1.95
CA ALA A 249 -5.33 3.80 -1.14
C ALA A 249 -6.47 3.96 -0.13
N ILE A 250 -6.11 4.31 1.09
CA ILE A 250 -7.08 4.74 2.10
C ILE A 250 -7.36 6.23 1.89
N SER A 251 -8.50 6.51 1.26
CA SER A 251 -8.80 7.83 0.72
C SER A 251 -9.12 8.85 1.80
N THR A 252 -8.26 9.86 1.92
CA THR A 252 -8.50 11.11 2.64
C THR A 252 -7.94 12.26 1.82
N PRO A 253 -8.44 13.50 1.97
CA PRO A 253 -7.91 14.63 1.21
C PRO A 253 -6.44 14.88 1.55
N PRO A 254 -5.66 15.43 0.59
CA PRO A 254 -4.33 15.95 0.89
C PRO A 254 -4.41 17.16 1.82
N ARG A 255 -3.27 17.65 2.30
CA ARG A 255 -3.20 18.87 3.11
C ARG A 255 -3.47 20.11 2.27
N ILE A 256 -4.72 20.32 1.94
CA ILE A 256 -5.18 21.31 0.96
C ILE A 256 -4.78 22.75 1.30
N GLN A 257 -4.68 23.09 2.59
CA GLN A 257 -4.17 24.41 3.05
C GLN A 257 -2.70 24.58 2.65
N MET A 258 -1.86 23.56 2.83
CA MET A 258 -0.44 23.64 2.45
C MET A 258 -0.26 23.82 0.95
N ILE A 259 -1.06 23.10 0.14
CA ILE A 259 -1.04 23.26 -1.32
C ILE A 259 -1.36 24.72 -1.70
N TYR A 260 -2.44 25.28 -1.13
CA TYR A 260 -2.84 26.66 -1.37
C TYR A 260 -1.77 27.67 -0.97
N ASP A 261 -1.17 27.50 0.21
CA ASP A 261 -0.12 28.38 0.71
C ASP A 261 1.13 28.33 -0.18
N GLN A 262 1.49 27.17 -0.70
CA GLN A 262 2.59 27.02 -1.66
C GLN A 262 2.29 27.71 -3.00
N ILE A 263 1.09 27.55 -3.54
CA ILE A 263 0.68 28.27 -4.77
C ILE A 263 0.75 29.78 -4.53
N LYS A 264 0.23 30.25 -3.40
CA LYS A 264 0.26 31.67 -3.05
C LYS A 264 1.68 32.21 -2.90
N SER A 265 2.57 31.48 -2.26
CA SER A 265 3.96 31.89 -2.03
C SER A 265 4.78 31.94 -3.32
N THR A 266 4.55 31.01 -4.25
CA THR A 266 5.26 30.97 -5.54
C THR A 266 4.67 31.91 -6.58
N GLY A 267 3.41 32.29 -6.44
CA GLY A 267 2.65 33.07 -7.42
C GLY A 267 2.42 32.35 -8.75
N LYS A 268 2.66 31.04 -8.81
CA LYS A 268 2.54 30.23 -10.03
C LYS A 268 1.38 29.26 -9.91
N THR A 269 0.51 29.25 -10.90
CA THR A 269 -0.70 28.41 -10.90
C THR A 269 -0.60 27.21 -11.82
N GLY A 270 0.27 27.17 -12.82
CA GLY A 270 0.45 26.04 -13.72
C GLY A 270 -0.84 25.36 -14.20
N TRP A 271 -0.74 24.10 -14.54
CA TRP A 271 -1.86 23.26 -15.02
C TRP A 271 -2.83 22.85 -13.89
N ASP A 272 -2.34 22.81 -12.66
CA ASP A 272 -3.02 22.26 -11.47
C ASP A 272 -3.54 23.35 -10.50
N GLY A 273 -2.98 24.56 -10.58
CA GLY A 273 -3.16 25.58 -9.55
C GLY A 273 -4.61 26.05 -9.37
N LEU A 274 -5.37 26.21 -10.46
CA LEU A 274 -6.78 26.63 -10.37
C LEU A 274 -7.64 25.56 -9.71
N PHE A 275 -7.39 24.28 -10.00
CA PHE A 275 -8.07 23.17 -9.34
C PHE A 275 -7.85 23.21 -7.83
N TRP A 276 -6.61 23.29 -7.39
CA TRP A 276 -6.28 23.28 -5.96
C TRP A 276 -6.81 24.52 -5.22
N GLN A 277 -6.81 25.68 -5.86
CA GLN A 277 -7.42 26.88 -5.29
C GLN A 277 -8.94 26.70 -5.10
N SER A 278 -9.62 26.10 -6.06
CA SER A 278 -11.05 25.82 -5.95
C SER A 278 -11.37 24.81 -4.85
N GLN A 279 -10.56 23.75 -4.74
CA GLN A 279 -10.67 22.78 -3.66
C GLN A 279 -10.44 23.43 -2.29
N TYR A 280 -9.36 24.21 -2.15
CA TYR A 280 -9.12 24.93 -0.90
C TYR A 280 -10.32 25.80 -0.50
N LYS A 281 -10.87 26.56 -1.44
CA LYS A 281 -12.05 27.42 -1.16
C LYS A 281 -13.22 26.58 -0.67
N ALA A 282 -13.54 25.47 -1.34
CA ALA A 282 -14.64 24.59 -0.95
C ALA A 282 -14.45 24.00 0.46
N PHE A 283 -13.25 23.53 0.77
CA PHE A 283 -12.93 22.98 2.09
C PHE A 283 -12.95 24.07 3.18
N ALA A 284 -12.42 25.25 2.91
CA ALA A 284 -12.40 26.36 3.86
C ALA A 284 -13.83 26.85 4.16
N ASP A 285 -14.67 27.04 3.13
CA ASP A 285 -16.07 27.42 3.27
C ASP A 285 -16.85 26.36 4.10
N TYR A 286 -16.61 25.07 3.85
CA TYR A 286 -17.24 23.99 4.62
C TYR A 286 -16.78 23.95 6.07
N PHE A 287 -15.47 24.10 6.31
CA PHE A 287 -14.87 24.16 7.65
C PHE A 287 -15.49 25.26 8.50
N GLN A 288 -15.64 26.46 7.94
CA GLN A 288 -16.30 27.57 8.60
C GLN A 288 -17.79 27.33 8.82
N LYS A 289 -18.52 26.90 7.77
CA LYS A 289 -19.97 26.63 7.84
C LYS A 289 -20.33 25.59 8.90
N LYS A 290 -19.46 24.60 9.12
CA LYS A 290 -19.67 23.54 10.12
C LYS A 290 -19.12 23.88 11.51
N GLY A 291 -18.51 25.04 11.68
CA GLY A 291 -17.96 25.47 12.97
C GLY A 291 -16.87 24.53 13.50
N LEU A 292 -15.98 24.03 12.62
CA LEU A 292 -15.00 22.99 13.01
C LEU A 292 -13.75 23.56 13.71
N ALA A 293 -13.54 24.88 13.69
CA ALA A 293 -12.38 25.51 14.29
C ALA A 293 -12.19 25.23 15.81
N PRO A 294 -13.23 25.23 16.66
CA PRO A 294 -13.06 24.88 18.07
C PRO A 294 -12.55 23.44 18.31
N HIS A 295 -12.79 22.53 17.37
CA HIS A 295 -12.43 21.12 17.50
C HIS A 295 -11.05 20.80 16.91
N PHE A 296 -10.69 21.46 15.82
CA PHE A 296 -9.47 21.14 15.06
C PHE A 296 -8.46 22.30 14.98
N GLY A 297 -8.83 23.51 15.41
CA GLY A 297 -8.01 24.71 15.32
C GLY A 297 -7.91 25.27 13.89
N SER A 298 -7.51 24.48 12.89
CA SER A 298 -7.33 24.89 11.50
C SER A 298 -7.75 23.82 10.50
N LEU A 299 -7.97 24.24 9.25
CA LEU A 299 -8.22 23.31 8.14
C LEU A 299 -7.03 22.36 7.92
N ASP A 300 -5.80 22.87 8.06
CA ASP A 300 -4.61 22.04 7.93
C ASP A 300 -4.52 20.99 9.04
N ALA A 301 -4.85 21.35 10.28
CA ALA A 301 -4.88 20.40 11.39
C ALA A 301 -5.95 19.30 11.17
N LEU A 302 -7.14 19.66 10.66
CA LEU A 302 -8.17 18.70 10.29
C LEU A 302 -7.67 17.72 9.21
N THR A 303 -7.17 18.23 8.09
CA THR A 303 -6.73 17.37 6.98
C THR A 303 -5.53 16.51 7.37
N ARG A 304 -4.62 17.00 8.22
CA ARG A 304 -3.51 16.22 8.80
C ARG A 304 -4.01 15.10 9.70
N ALA A 305 -4.99 15.37 10.56
CA ALA A 305 -5.59 14.33 11.41
C ALA A 305 -6.25 13.23 10.55
N MET A 306 -6.99 13.61 9.50
CA MET A 306 -7.53 12.65 8.53
C MET A 306 -6.42 11.85 7.83
N GLY A 307 -5.31 12.51 7.48
CA GLY A 307 -4.13 11.88 6.91
C GLY A 307 -3.48 10.85 7.84
N ASN A 308 -3.42 11.13 9.14
CA ASN A 308 -2.91 10.17 10.13
C ASN A 308 -3.79 8.93 10.23
N VAL A 309 -5.12 9.08 10.24
CA VAL A 309 -6.04 7.93 10.19
C VAL A 309 -5.84 7.11 8.93
N SER A 310 -5.69 7.78 7.77
CA SER A 310 -5.37 7.10 6.52
C SER A 310 -4.05 6.33 6.58
N PHE A 311 -3.00 6.91 7.15
CA PHE A 311 -1.70 6.27 7.30
C PHE A 311 -1.74 5.08 8.25
N GLU A 312 -2.53 5.15 9.33
CA GLU A 312 -2.73 4.03 10.25
C GLU A 312 -3.40 2.85 9.53
N HIS A 313 -4.50 3.08 8.84
CA HIS A 313 -5.18 2.04 8.08
C HIS A 313 -4.33 1.47 6.93
N GLN A 314 -3.63 2.33 6.20
CA GLN A 314 -2.69 1.89 5.15
C GLN A 314 -1.56 1.07 5.76
N GLY A 315 -1.06 1.50 6.91
CA GLY A 315 -0.01 0.80 7.66
C GLY A 315 -0.43 -0.59 8.09
N ARG A 316 -1.65 -0.77 8.60
CA ARG A 316 -2.20 -2.09 8.95
C ARG A 316 -2.27 -3.02 7.74
N ARG A 317 -2.63 -2.51 6.57
CA ARG A 317 -2.60 -3.30 5.33
C ARG A 317 -1.18 -3.71 4.96
N ILE A 318 -0.23 -2.80 5.04
CA ILE A 318 1.21 -3.08 4.82
C ILE A 318 1.70 -4.14 5.80
N GLU A 319 1.37 -4.03 7.07
CA GLU A 319 1.71 -5.01 8.10
C GLU A 319 1.17 -6.40 7.76
N GLY A 320 -0.11 -6.49 7.37
CA GLY A 320 -0.74 -7.74 6.94
C GLY A 320 -0.05 -8.41 5.75
N MET A 321 0.53 -7.61 4.83
CA MET A 321 1.31 -8.12 3.69
C MET A 321 2.70 -8.61 4.10
N ARG A 322 3.32 -8.01 5.12
CA ARG A 322 4.70 -8.27 5.52
C ARG A 322 4.86 -9.38 6.54
N MET A 323 3.91 -9.53 7.45
CA MET A 323 4.03 -10.45 8.59
C MET A 323 4.00 -11.94 8.21
N GLN A 324 3.50 -12.30 7.02
CA GLN A 324 3.31 -13.70 6.61
C GLN A 324 4.41 -14.26 5.69
N ASN A 325 5.41 -13.49 5.31
CA ASN A 325 6.51 -13.90 4.43
C ASN A 325 6.08 -14.43 3.04
N LEU A 326 4.94 -14.00 2.51
CA LEU A 326 4.38 -14.50 1.25
C LEU A 326 4.59 -13.56 0.07
N GLY A 327 4.80 -12.28 0.32
CA GLY A 327 4.98 -11.26 -0.71
C GLY A 327 6.43 -10.81 -0.91
N ASP A 328 6.70 -10.23 -2.07
CA ASP A 328 7.99 -9.65 -2.42
C ASP A 328 7.89 -8.15 -2.70
N ALA A 329 6.69 -7.64 -2.98
CA ALA A 329 6.44 -6.22 -3.19
C ALA A 329 5.02 -5.81 -2.83
N TYR A 330 4.87 -4.56 -2.41
CA TYR A 330 3.60 -3.84 -2.45
C TYR A 330 3.82 -2.42 -2.98
N MET A 331 2.81 -1.88 -3.67
CA MET A 331 2.83 -0.55 -4.25
C MET A 331 1.52 0.16 -3.90
N VAL A 332 1.59 1.14 -2.99
CA VAL A 332 0.38 1.88 -2.60
C VAL A 332 -0.13 2.70 -3.79
N ASN A 333 -1.40 2.58 -4.10
CA ASN A 333 -2.06 3.40 -5.10
C ASN A 333 -2.75 4.58 -4.38
N GLY A 334 -2.12 5.80 -4.32
CA GLY A 334 -0.94 6.18 -5.08
C GLY A 334 -0.04 7.13 -4.30
N TRP A 335 1.02 7.55 -4.98
CA TRP A 335 2.02 8.45 -4.40
C TRP A 335 1.50 9.88 -4.26
N GLU A 336 1.40 10.64 -5.36
CA GLU A 336 0.94 12.02 -5.32
C GLU A 336 -0.57 12.17 -5.53
N ALA A 337 -1.20 13.05 -4.77
CA ALA A 337 -2.54 13.53 -5.07
C ALA A 337 -2.50 14.47 -6.27
N MET A 338 -3.37 14.22 -7.25
CA MET A 338 -3.44 15.01 -8.49
C MET A 338 -4.90 15.22 -8.95
N PRO A 339 -5.18 16.23 -9.79
CA PRO A 339 -6.55 16.60 -10.16
C PRO A 339 -7.34 15.54 -10.96
N TYR A 340 -6.67 14.70 -11.75
CA TYR A 340 -7.34 13.91 -12.79
C TYR A 340 -7.49 12.43 -12.51
N ASP A 341 -6.68 11.86 -11.61
CA ASP A 341 -6.72 10.42 -11.35
C ASP A 341 -6.69 10.12 -9.84
N ASN A 342 -5.62 10.42 -9.16
CA ASN A 342 -5.46 10.12 -7.73
C ASN A 342 -5.65 11.35 -6.84
N HIS A 343 -6.87 11.55 -6.32
CA HIS A 343 -7.16 12.67 -5.41
C HIS A 343 -6.66 12.44 -3.98
N SER A 344 -6.24 11.24 -3.64
CA SER A 344 -5.94 10.81 -2.27
C SER A 344 -4.55 10.24 -2.06
N GLY A 345 -3.57 10.69 -2.83
CA GLY A 345 -2.17 10.26 -2.68
C GLY A 345 -1.66 10.35 -1.25
N ILE A 346 -0.66 9.53 -0.91
CA ILE A 346 -0.01 9.57 0.41
C ILE A 346 0.81 10.84 0.61
N VAL A 347 1.13 11.52 -0.48
CA VAL A 347 1.65 12.89 -0.47
C VAL A 347 0.78 13.80 -1.35
N ASP A 348 0.90 15.10 -1.17
CA ASP A 348 0.30 16.08 -2.08
C ASP A 348 1.14 16.24 -3.36
N ILE A 349 0.65 17.08 -4.29
CA ILE A 349 1.35 17.38 -5.56
C ILE A 349 2.75 18.00 -5.32
N TYR A 350 2.96 18.68 -4.19
CA TYR A 350 4.24 19.24 -3.75
C TYR A 350 5.09 18.27 -2.91
N ARG A 351 4.69 16.99 -2.83
CA ARG A 351 5.38 15.92 -2.08
C ARG A 351 5.40 16.14 -0.55
N ASN A 352 4.44 16.89 0.00
CA ASN A 352 4.25 16.91 1.45
C ASN A 352 3.38 15.71 1.85
N PRO A 353 3.76 14.93 2.88
CA PRO A 353 2.92 13.85 3.39
C PRO A 353 1.56 14.38 3.87
N LYS A 354 0.49 13.64 3.60
CA LYS A 354 -0.86 14.04 4.04
C LYS A 354 -1.09 13.91 5.54
N GLY A 355 -0.28 13.08 6.21
CA GLY A 355 -0.22 12.91 7.67
C GLY A 355 1.21 12.98 8.16
N ASP A 356 1.44 12.57 9.41
CA ASP A 356 2.78 12.48 9.99
C ASP A 356 3.54 11.30 9.42
N SER A 357 4.69 11.55 8.81
CA SER A 357 5.52 10.53 8.16
C SER A 357 5.85 9.36 9.09
N SER A 358 6.03 9.60 10.38
CA SER A 358 6.34 8.59 11.38
C SER A 358 5.25 7.50 11.50
N VAL A 359 3.98 7.85 11.24
CA VAL A 359 2.87 6.89 11.31
C VAL A 359 3.03 5.82 10.23
N LEU A 360 3.25 6.22 8.98
CA LEU A 360 3.42 5.23 7.90
C LEU A 360 4.81 4.57 7.94
N ALA A 361 5.85 5.32 8.30
CA ALA A 361 7.21 4.80 8.45
C ALA A 361 7.30 3.70 9.51
N TYR A 362 6.47 3.75 10.56
CA TYR A 362 6.40 2.70 11.57
C TYR A 362 6.15 1.32 10.95
N TYR A 363 5.20 1.20 10.02
CA TYR A 363 4.87 -0.07 9.35
C TYR A 363 5.87 -0.47 8.26
N ASN A 364 6.78 0.44 7.89
CA ASN A 364 7.83 0.23 6.89
C ASN A 364 9.21 -0.07 7.48
N GLN A 365 9.33 -0.22 8.79
CA GLN A 365 10.58 -0.59 9.45
C GLN A 365 11.08 -1.96 8.96
N SER A 366 12.40 -2.13 8.89
CA SER A 366 13.03 -3.39 8.51
C SER A 366 12.94 -4.47 9.61
N LEU A 367 12.78 -4.01 10.88
CA LEU A 367 12.67 -4.88 12.04
C LEU A 367 11.67 -4.30 13.04
N TYR A 368 10.58 -5.02 13.30
CA TYR A 368 9.60 -4.68 14.34
C TYR A 368 8.71 -5.87 14.69
N VAL A 369 8.01 -5.80 15.84
CA VAL A 369 7.00 -6.78 16.22
C VAL A 369 5.65 -6.33 15.66
N ALA A 370 5.00 -7.15 14.84
CA ALA A 370 3.62 -6.91 14.42
C ALA A 370 2.67 -7.52 15.47
N VAL A 371 1.80 -6.68 16.01
CA VAL A 371 0.78 -7.06 17.00
C VAL A 371 -0.57 -7.07 16.29
N ALA A 372 -1.20 -8.22 16.18
CA ALA A 372 -2.38 -8.42 15.36
C ALA A 372 -3.58 -8.90 16.22
N SER A 373 -4.43 -7.98 16.62
CA SER A 373 -5.64 -8.25 17.41
C SER A 373 -6.73 -8.86 16.53
N ARG A 374 -7.22 -10.05 16.89
CA ARG A 374 -8.30 -10.74 16.17
C ARG A 374 -9.68 -10.14 16.45
N ASN A 375 -9.85 -9.51 17.61
CA ASN A 375 -11.07 -8.83 18.03
C ASN A 375 -10.72 -7.43 18.53
N GLN A 376 -11.00 -6.43 17.72
CA GLN A 376 -10.68 -5.03 18.02
C GLN A 376 -11.68 -4.37 18.97
N VAL A 377 -12.82 -5.01 19.22
CA VAL A 377 -13.83 -4.54 20.17
C VAL A 377 -14.14 -5.65 21.15
N VAL A 378 -14.03 -5.36 22.43
CA VAL A 378 -14.25 -6.30 23.55
C VAL A 378 -15.31 -5.72 24.48
N LYS A 379 -16.34 -6.52 24.79
CA LYS A 379 -17.31 -6.19 25.83
C LYS A 379 -16.69 -6.46 27.21
N LEU A 380 -16.79 -5.51 28.12
CA LEU A 380 -16.27 -5.64 29.49
C LEU A 380 -17.21 -6.43 30.41
N PRO A 381 -16.66 -7.32 31.30
CA PRO A 381 -15.31 -7.86 31.22
C PRO A 381 -15.14 -8.80 30.04
N GLY A 382 -13.93 -8.92 29.46
CA GLY A 382 -13.73 -9.74 28.28
C GLY A 382 -12.27 -10.09 28.01
N ILE A 383 -12.01 -10.65 26.83
CA ILE A 383 -10.69 -11.14 26.42
C ILE A 383 -10.36 -10.57 25.05
N ALA A 384 -9.20 -9.95 24.92
CA ALA A 384 -8.57 -9.69 23.62
C ALA A 384 -7.76 -10.92 23.21
N THR A 385 -7.94 -11.36 21.97
CA THR A 385 -7.16 -12.44 21.37
C THR A 385 -6.19 -11.85 20.37
N VAL A 386 -4.89 -12.07 20.57
CA VAL A 386 -3.82 -11.38 19.85
C VAL A 386 -2.80 -12.39 19.34
N ASP A 387 -2.38 -12.22 18.09
CA ASP A 387 -1.24 -12.91 17.51
C ASP A 387 -0.05 -11.96 17.43
N PHE A 388 1.16 -12.51 17.61
CA PHE A 388 2.40 -11.75 17.55
C PHE A 388 3.28 -12.30 16.45
N TYR A 389 3.74 -11.40 15.57
CA TYR A 389 4.65 -11.72 14.48
C TYR A 389 5.93 -10.91 14.61
N ILE A 390 6.98 -11.35 13.95
CA ILE A 390 8.17 -10.54 13.68
C ILE A 390 8.24 -10.22 12.20
N VAL A 391 8.40 -8.96 11.85
CA VAL A 391 8.89 -8.52 10.54
C VAL A 391 10.40 -8.33 10.67
N ASN A 392 11.18 -9.01 9.83
CA ASN A 392 12.62 -9.14 10.02
C ASN A 392 13.38 -9.18 8.68
N GLU A 393 13.72 -8.03 8.14
CA GLU A 393 14.58 -7.89 6.96
C GLU A 393 16.08 -7.75 7.34
N GLU A 394 16.40 -7.78 8.65
CA GLU A 394 17.75 -7.58 9.20
C GLU A 394 18.47 -8.87 9.58
N ASN A 395 17.87 -10.02 9.26
CA ASN A 395 18.42 -11.33 9.60
C ASN A 395 18.65 -11.57 11.11
N LEU A 396 17.81 -10.98 11.96
CA LEU A 396 17.79 -11.32 13.39
C LEU A 396 17.46 -12.80 13.56
N LYS A 397 18.16 -13.53 14.44
CA LYS A 397 17.94 -14.97 14.66
C LYS A 397 18.25 -15.41 16.09
N GLY A 398 17.70 -16.57 16.46
CA GLY A 398 17.95 -17.21 17.76
C GLY A 398 16.88 -16.94 18.79
N ALA A 399 17.18 -17.29 20.05
CA ALA A 399 16.26 -17.15 21.17
C ALA A 399 16.21 -15.69 21.68
N HIS A 400 14.97 -15.23 21.89
CA HIS A 400 14.68 -13.89 22.41
C HIS A 400 13.48 -13.96 23.36
N THR A 401 13.36 -12.97 24.25
CA THR A 401 12.18 -12.82 25.09
C THR A 401 11.23 -11.80 24.47
N LEU A 402 9.98 -12.17 24.26
CA LEU A 402 8.90 -11.26 23.86
C LEU A 402 8.22 -10.74 25.14
N ASP A 403 8.35 -9.44 25.40
CA ASP A 403 7.68 -8.72 26.51
C ASP A 403 6.36 -8.14 26.01
N ILE A 404 5.24 -8.61 26.55
CA ILE A 404 3.87 -8.21 26.16
C ILE A 404 3.27 -7.40 27.30
N LYS A 405 2.64 -6.26 26.97
CA LYS A 405 1.95 -5.38 27.91
C LYS A 405 0.58 -4.99 27.42
N LEU A 406 -0.37 -4.87 28.34
CA LEU A 406 -1.63 -4.18 28.09
C LEU A 406 -1.64 -2.87 28.86
N ILE A 407 -1.85 -1.78 28.14
CA ILE A 407 -1.93 -0.43 28.69
C ILE A 407 -3.38 0.02 28.66
N ALA A 408 -3.91 0.39 29.81
CA ALA A 408 -5.28 0.87 29.95
C ALA A 408 -5.45 2.31 29.43
N PRO A 409 -6.71 2.78 29.23
CA PRO A 409 -6.99 4.14 28.74
C PRO A 409 -6.41 5.27 29.62
N ASP A 410 -6.15 4.99 30.91
CA ASP A 410 -5.50 5.94 31.84
C ASP A 410 -3.95 5.88 31.79
N GLY A 411 -3.38 5.12 30.87
CA GLY A 411 -1.94 4.96 30.68
C GLY A 411 -1.25 3.94 31.60
N LYS A 412 -1.99 3.27 32.50
CA LYS A 412 -1.39 2.27 33.40
C LYS A 412 -1.22 0.93 32.70
N VAL A 413 -0.11 0.26 32.99
CA VAL A 413 0.11 -1.13 32.60
C VAL A 413 -0.73 -2.02 33.54
N VAL A 414 -1.70 -2.74 32.96
CA VAL A 414 -2.65 -3.59 33.70
C VAL A 414 -2.43 -5.09 33.49
N TYR A 415 -1.60 -5.45 32.52
CA TYR A 415 -1.19 -6.82 32.26
C TYR A 415 0.23 -6.85 31.70
N THR A 416 0.99 -7.86 32.10
CA THR A 416 2.33 -8.14 31.57
C THR A 416 2.52 -9.64 31.41
N ARG A 417 3.24 -10.04 30.33
CA ARG A 417 3.62 -11.43 30.06
C ARG A 417 4.94 -11.45 29.31
N ASN A 418 5.83 -12.36 29.68
CA ASN A 418 7.07 -12.62 28.97
C ASN A 418 7.03 -14.03 28.39
N GLU A 419 7.41 -14.16 27.12
CA GLU A 419 7.45 -15.43 26.40
C GLU A 419 8.79 -15.61 25.69
N GLU A 420 9.36 -16.81 25.81
CA GLU A 420 10.53 -17.16 25.03
C GLU A 420 10.13 -17.52 23.61
N VAL A 421 10.74 -16.86 22.63
CA VAL A 421 10.48 -17.04 21.21
C VAL A 421 11.78 -17.34 20.47
N ASN A 422 11.68 -18.15 19.41
CA ASN A 422 12.83 -18.45 18.56
C ASN A 422 12.64 -17.87 17.15
N ILE A 423 13.49 -16.93 16.77
CA ILE A 423 13.45 -16.25 15.48
C ILE A 423 14.31 -17.03 14.49
N LYS A 424 13.72 -17.43 13.35
CA LYS A 424 14.40 -18.21 12.31
C LYS A 424 15.51 -17.44 11.62
N GLY A 425 15.30 -16.15 11.37
CA GLY A 425 16.22 -15.31 10.59
C GLY A 425 16.36 -15.75 9.14
N GLY A 426 17.50 -15.44 8.54
CA GLY A 426 17.75 -15.73 7.14
C GLY A 426 16.82 -14.92 6.24
N GLU A 427 16.16 -15.62 5.33
CA GLU A 427 15.23 -15.03 4.37
C GLU A 427 13.76 -15.11 4.82
N ASN A 428 13.49 -15.39 6.08
CA ASN A 428 12.15 -15.31 6.65
C ASN A 428 11.86 -13.87 7.10
N PHE A 429 11.27 -13.09 6.21
CA PHE A 429 10.95 -11.68 6.48
C PHE A 429 9.69 -11.48 7.32
N GLY A 430 8.85 -12.51 7.46
CA GLY A 430 7.70 -12.52 8.35
C GLY A 430 7.54 -13.88 9.04
N GLN A 431 7.37 -13.90 10.36
CA GLN A 431 7.23 -15.13 11.13
C GLN A 431 6.23 -14.95 12.26
N LEU A 432 5.27 -15.87 12.37
CA LEU A 432 4.41 -15.99 13.55
C LEU A 432 5.25 -16.43 14.74
N LEU A 433 5.24 -15.67 15.82
CA LEU A 433 5.92 -15.97 17.08
C LEU A 433 4.98 -16.64 18.08
N LEU A 434 3.81 -16.03 18.31
CA LEU A 434 2.79 -16.54 19.21
C LEU A 434 1.41 -16.42 18.55
N GLU A 435 0.59 -17.42 18.74
CA GLU A 435 -0.77 -17.47 18.21
C GLU A 435 -1.81 -17.57 19.35
N ASN A 436 -2.95 -16.90 19.20
CA ASN A 436 -4.08 -16.96 20.13
C ASN A 436 -3.74 -16.59 21.58
N VAL A 437 -2.92 -15.57 21.78
CA VAL A 437 -2.64 -15.08 23.14
C VAL A 437 -3.87 -14.38 23.68
N GLU A 438 -4.44 -14.94 24.74
CA GLU A 438 -5.58 -14.37 25.45
C GLU A 438 -5.11 -13.35 26.49
N ILE A 439 -5.60 -12.11 26.37
CA ILE A 439 -5.29 -11.00 27.26
C ILE A 439 -6.59 -10.55 27.92
N PRO A 440 -6.77 -10.76 29.23
CA PRO A 440 -7.98 -10.35 29.93
C PRO A 440 -8.06 -8.82 30.05
N ILE A 441 -9.23 -8.28 29.72
CA ILE A 441 -9.54 -6.86 29.88
C ILE A 441 -10.63 -6.70 30.94
N ASN A 442 -10.21 -6.24 32.12
CA ASN A 442 -11.06 -6.00 33.28
C ASN A 442 -10.82 -4.58 33.76
N GLY A 443 -11.71 -3.66 33.54
CA GLY A 443 -11.49 -2.28 33.98
C GLY A 443 -12.47 -1.29 33.34
N MET A 444 -11.97 -0.11 33.04
CA MET A 444 -12.79 0.95 32.45
C MET A 444 -13.01 0.74 30.95
N ALA A 445 -14.09 1.28 30.42
CA ALA A 445 -14.31 1.37 28.98
C ALA A 445 -13.34 2.39 28.35
N GLY A 446 -12.89 2.12 27.14
CA GLY A 446 -11.97 2.96 26.39
C GLY A 446 -11.02 2.16 25.53
N THR A 447 -10.04 2.84 24.91
CA THR A 447 -9.02 2.22 24.07
C THR A 447 -7.87 1.72 24.91
N TYR A 448 -7.65 0.42 24.84
CA TYR A 448 -6.48 -0.27 25.40
C TYR A 448 -5.44 -0.44 24.30
N ARG A 449 -4.15 -0.35 24.68
CA ARG A 449 -3.03 -0.60 23.76
C ARG A 449 -2.30 -1.87 24.19
N VAL A 450 -2.23 -2.84 23.28
CA VAL A 450 -1.37 -4.01 23.42
C VAL A 450 -0.01 -3.65 22.85
N GLU A 451 1.03 -3.65 23.66
CA GLU A 451 2.41 -3.44 23.23
C GLU A 451 3.20 -4.73 23.34
N ALA A 452 4.10 -4.96 22.40
CA ALA A 452 5.04 -6.05 22.48
C ALA A 452 6.43 -5.61 22.01
N GLY A 453 7.48 -6.15 22.65
CA GLY A 453 8.86 -5.84 22.27
C GLY A 453 9.79 -7.00 22.52
N LEU A 454 10.82 -7.12 21.68
CA LEU A 454 11.86 -8.14 21.83
C LEU A 454 12.99 -7.65 22.72
N LYS A 455 13.48 -8.54 23.57
CA LYS A 455 14.67 -8.39 24.42
C LYS A 455 15.67 -9.49 24.08
N ALA A 456 16.94 -9.18 24.14
CA ALA A 456 18.03 -10.15 24.02
C ALA A 456 18.89 -10.16 25.28
N GLY A 457 18.97 -11.30 26.00
CA GLY A 457 19.87 -11.47 27.12
C GLY A 457 19.75 -10.43 28.26
N GLY A 458 18.54 -9.90 28.51
CA GLY A 458 18.31 -8.86 29.51
C GLY A 458 18.58 -7.42 29.06
N GLN A 459 18.90 -7.20 27.78
CA GLN A 459 19.08 -5.87 27.20
C GLN A 459 17.75 -5.17 26.94
N GLU A 460 17.81 -3.85 26.71
CA GLU A 460 16.64 -3.03 26.37
C GLU A 460 15.87 -3.57 25.16
N ILE A 461 14.57 -3.24 25.13
CA ILE A 461 13.68 -3.57 24.03
C ILE A 461 14.17 -2.87 22.75
N PHE A 462 14.42 -3.61 21.70
CA PHE A 462 14.98 -3.10 20.45
C PHE A 462 14.05 -3.21 19.22
N ALA A 463 13.00 -4.06 19.29
CA ALA A 463 11.98 -4.15 18.27
C ALA A 463 10.61 -4.06 18.95
N LEU A 464 9.86 -3.02 18.64
CA LEU A 464 8.58 -2.69 19.26
C LEU A 464 7.44 -2.86 18.30
N GLY A 465 6.28 -3.21 18.83
CA GLY A 465 5.01 -3.23 18.10
C GLY A 465 3.83 -2.92 19.00
N ASN A 466 2.73 -2.50 18.40
CA ASN A 466 1.50 -2.27 19.15
C ASN A 466 0.25 -2.43 18.28
N ASP A 467 -0.87 -2.70 18.95
CA ASP A 467 -2.21 -2.65 18.40
C ASP A 467 -3.20 -2.13 19.44
N GLU A 468 -4.37 -1.69 19.00
CA GLU A 468 -5.40 -1.15 19.87
C GLU A 468 -6.63 -2.07 19.94
N VAL A 469 -7.21 -2.15 21.15
CA VAL A 469 -8.45 -2.85 21.41
C VAL A 469 -9.40 -1.93 22.16
N VAL A 470 -10.59 -1.71 21.61
CA VAL A 470 -11.62 -0.88 22.22
C VAL A 470 -12.47 -1.71 23.17
N ALA A 471 -12.34 -1.45 24.45
CA ALA A 471 -13.18 -2.08 25.48
C ALA A 471 -14.46 -1.26 25.70
N VAL A 472 -15.61 -1.90 25.54
CA VAL A 472 -16.91 -1.24 25.68
C VAL A 472 -17.68 -1.81 26.87
N SER A 473 -18.19 -0.93 27.71
CA SER A 473 -19.17 -1.27 28.73
C SER A 473 -20.54 -0.81 28.20
N TRP A 474 -21.38 -1.77 27.82
CA TRP A 474 -22.73 -1.47 27.40
C TRP A 474 -23.71 -2.42 28.05
N GLN A 475 -24.82 -1.89 28.50
CA GLN A 475 -26.00 -2.66 28.83
C GLN A 475 -26.95 -2.53 27.66
N ALA A 476 -27.46 -3.65 27.19
CA ALA A 476 -28.51 -3.60 26.20
C ALA A 476 -29.71 -2.86 26.82
N SER A 477 -29.97 -1.66 26.37
CA SER A 477 -31.24 -1.00 26.66
C SER A 477 -32.27 -1.50 25.67
N ASP A 478 -33.40 -1.91 26.18
CA ASP A 478 -34.55 -2.25 25.36
C ASP A 478 -34.99 -0.99 24.62
N LEU A 479 -35.06 -1.04 23.32
CA LEU A 479 -35.68 0.04 22.56
C LEU A 479 -37.18 0.03 22.86
N ALA A 480 -37.68 1.12 23.42
CA ALA A 480 -39.11 1.26 23.67
C ALA A 480 -39.90 1.22 22.36
N GLY A 481 -41.09 0.58 22.41
CA GLY A 481 -41.98 0.52 21.26
C GLY A 481 -41.84 -0.73 20.39
N LYS A 482 -42.62 -0.77 19.32
CA LYS A 482 -42.69 -1.86 18.36
C LYS A 482 -41.64 -1.68 17.28
N GLY A 483 -40.69 -2.59 17.21
CA GLY A 483 -39.60 -2.57 16.23
C GLY A 483 -39.59 -3.76 15.29
N ALA A 484 -38.92 -3.60 14.16
CA ALA A 484 -38.65 -4.67 13.22
C ALA A 484 -37.29 -4.47 12.53
N TYR A 485 -36.79 -5.48 11.82
CA TYR A 485 -35.64 -5.32 10.95
C TYR A 485 -36.00 -5.58 9.48
N TYR A 486 -35.35 -4.88 8.58
CA TYR A 486 -35.43 -5.05 7.13
C TYR A 486 -34.06 -5.40 6.58
N GLY A 487 -33.88 -6.65 6.13
CA GLY A 487 -32.59 -7.18 5.69
C GLY A 487 -32.71 -8.60 5.13
N SER A 488 -31.58 -9.28 4.95
CA SER A 488 -31.56 -10.66 4.47
C SER A 488 -31.96 -11.67 5.57
N ASN A 489 -32.44 -12.87 5.18
CA ASN A 489 -32.90 -13.91 6.09
C ASN A 489 -31.85 -14.43 7.11
N ASN A 490 -30.55 -14.17 6.89
CA ASN A 490 -29.47 -14.52 7.81
C ASN A 490 -28.89 -13.29 8.51
N ASP A 491 -29.73 -12.36 8.85
CA ASP A 491 -29.31 -11.06 9.35
C ASP A 491 -28.67 -11.17 10.75
N LYS A 492 -27.39 -10.82 10.82
CA LYS A 492 -26.64 -10.74 12.06
C LYS A 492 -27.22 -9.74 13.06
N VAL A 493 -28.00 -8.74 12.57
CA VAL A 493 -28.64 -7.72 13.41
C VAL A 493 -29.72 -8.34 14.29
N ALA A 494 -30.58 -9.21 13.74
CA ALA A 494 -31.62 -9.89 14.51
C ALA A 494 -30.99 -10.84 15.55
N ALA A 495 -29.95 -11.60 15.16
CA ALA A 495 -29.22 -12.47 16.08
C ALA A 495 -28.54 -11.67 17.20
N PHE A 496 -27.91 -10.53 16.87
CA PHE A 496 -27.29 -9.64 17.84
C PHE A 496 -28.34 -9.04 18.80
N TYR A 497 -29.47 -8.57 18.28
CA TYR A 497 -30.55 -8.02 19.11
C TYR A 497 -31.06 -9.07 20.11
N LYS A 498 -31.29 -10.30 19.66
CA LYS A 498 -31.70 -11.41 20.53
C LYS A 498 -30.63 -11.72 21.59
N GLN A 499 -29.37 -11.79 21.21
CA GLN A 499 -28.27 -12.01 22.14
C GLN A 499 -28.15 -10.86 23.17
N ALA A 500 -28.36 -9.65 22.73
CA ALA A 500 -28.21 -8.46 23.56
C ALA A 500 -29.37 -8.23 24.54
N THR A 501 -30.61 -8.48 24.08
CA THR A 501 -31.84 -8.12 24.82
C THR A 501 -32.62 -9.34 25.34
N GLY A 502 -32.34 -10.55 24.87
CA GLY A 502 -33.13 -11.75 25.12
C GLY A 502 -34.45 -11.80 24.31
N LYS A 503 -34.73 -10.78 23.47
CA LYS A 503 -35.97 -10.69 22.70
C LYS A 503 -35.74 -10.92 21.21
N GLU A 504 -36.73 -11.46 20.54
CA GLU A 504 -36.72 -11.60 19.08
C GLU A 504 -36.97 -10.24 18.41
N LEU A 505 -36.22 -9.97 17.35
CA LEU A 505 -36.47 -8.85 16.45
C LEU A 505 -37.14 -9.40 15.19
N PRO A 506 -38.44 -9.14 14.96
CA PRO A 506 -39.12 -9.70 13.80
C PRO A 506 -38.66 -9.04 12.49
N ALA A 507 -38.66 -9.82 11.42
CA ALA A 507 -38.47 -9.30 10.08
C ALA A 507 -39.64 -8.40 9.71
N PHE A 508 -39.34 -7.27 9.04
CA PHE A 508 -40.38 -6.33 8.58
C PHE A 508 -41.26 -6.98 7.49
N THR A 509 -42.55 -6.81 7.64
CA THR A 509 -43.54 -7.08 6.59
C THR A 509 -44.48 -5.91 6.46
N SER A 510 -45.05 -5.71 5.27
CA SER A 510 -46.01 -4.62 4.98
C SER A 510 -47.26 -4.69 5.84
N GLU A 511 -47.58 -5.83 6.44
CA GLU A 511 -48.74 -6.08 7.27
C GLU A 511 -48.54 -5.67 8.74
N MET A 512 -47.32 -5.31 9.15
CA MET A 512 -47.02 -5.06 10.56
C MET A 512 -47.67 -3.81 11.15
N GLY A 513 -48.27 -2.95 10.31
CA GLY A 513 -48.86 -1.69 10.73
C GLY A 513 -47.77 -0.72 11.21
N LYS A 514 -48.16 0.27 12.04
CA LYS A 514 -47.24 1.30 12.51
C LYS A 514 -46.12 0.70 13.40
N LEU A 515 -44.89 0.97 13.03
CA LEU A 515 -43.68 0.70 13.83
C LEU A 515 -43.19 1.99 14.48
N ASP A 516 -42.58 1.87 15.65
CA ASP A 516 -41.93 2.99 16.33
C ASP A 516 -40.51 3.15 15.82
N TRP A 517 -39.87 2.05 15.37
CA TRP A 517 -38.54 2.04 14.77
C TRP A 517 -38.35 0.83 13.83
N LEU A 518 -37.42 1.02 12.86
CA LEU A 518 -37.02 -0.01 11.90
C LEU A 518 -35.51 0.02 11.74
N VAL A 519 -34.88 -1.14 11.91
CA VAL A 519 -33.45 -1.31 11.56
C VAL A 519 -33.38 -1.76 10.12
N VAL A 520 -32.67 -1.00 9.29
CA VAL A 520 -32.46 -1.31 7.87
C VAL A 520 -31.03 -1.76 7.66
N ASN A 521 -30.85 -3.00 7.19
CA ASN A 521 -29.55 -3.59 6.86
C ASN A 521 -29.55 -4.02 5.38
N ARG A 522 -29.61 -3.03 4.50
CA ARG A 522 -29.52 -3.18 3.04
C ARG A 522 -28.80 -2.01 2.42
N SER A 523 -28.10 -2.27 1.33
CA SER A 523 -27.42 -1.23 0.53
C SER A 523 -28.36 -0.37 -0.30
N SER A 524 -29.57 -0.87 -0.59
CA SER A 524 -30.64 -0.14 -1.26
C SER A 524 -31.99 -0.48 -0.64
N LEU A 525 -32.89 0.49 -0.57
CA LEU A 525 -34.29 0.26 -0.30
C LEU A 525 -34.96 0.00 -1.65
N ASP A 526 -35.47 -1.21 -1.84
CA ASP A 526 -36.38 -1.47 -2.95
C ASP A 526 -37.65 -0.66 -2.70
N GLU A 527 -38.24 -0.07 -3.73
CA GLU A 527 -39.55 0.57 -3.58
C GLU A 527 -40.58 -0.46 -3.06
N PRO A 528 -41.53 -0.02 -2.22
CA PRO A 528 -42.46 -0.92 -1.57
C PRO A 528 -43.37 -1.65 -2.56
#